data_84d4eecb079dcfa195697aaa2a6dd20c
#
_entry.id   84d4eecb079dcfa195697aaa2a6dd20c
#
_cell.length_a   1.000
_cell.length_b   1.000
_cell.length_c   1.000
_cell.angle_alpha   90.00
_cell.angle_beta   90.00
_cell.angle_gamma   90.00
#
_symmetry.space_group_name_H-M   'P 1'
#
loop_
_entity.id
_entity.type
_entity.pdbx_description
1 polymer ?
#
loop_
_entity_poly.entity_id
_entity_poly.type
_entity_poly.pdbx_seq_one_letter_code
_entity_poly.pdbx_strand_id
1 'polypeptide(L)' 'MAARVSVLIGYVDNHGASTERIVDPLGLDGGMLTALDHRSEEIRTFAVHRITTVTPVATT' A
#
# COMPACT_ATOMS: atom_id res chain seq x y z
N MET A 1 4.96 -21.97 -5.32
CA MET A 1 5.51 -20.61 -5.31
C MET A 1 4.39 -19.61 -5.11
N ALA A 2 4.55 -18.78 -4.13
CA ALA A 2 3.53 -17.78 -3.85
C ALA A 2 3.66 -16.63 -4.84
N ALA A 3 2.55 -16.27 -5.46
CA ALA A 3 2.52 -15.10 -6.33
C ALA A 3 2.44 -13.84 -5.47
N ARG A 4 3.21 -12.83 -5.82
CA ARG A 4 3.06 -11.54 -5.19
C ARG A 4 1.83 -10.86 -5.73
N VAL A 5 1.08 -10.28 -4.82
CA VAL A 5 -0.10 -9.51 -5.20
C VAL A 5 0.23 -8.05 -4.95
N SER A 6 0.23 -7.27 -6.03
CA SER A 6 0.37 -5.83 -5.91
C SER A 6 -1.01 -5.22 -5.83
N VAL A 7 -1.14 -4.16 -5.07
CA VAL A 7 -2.40 -3.43 -4.95
C VAL A 7 -2.16 -1.95 -5.14
N LEU A 8 -3.16 -1.30 -5.71
CA LEU A 8 -3.18 0.16 -5.79
C LEU A 8 -3.97 0.65 -4.60
N ILE A 9 -3.34 1.45 -3.76
CA ILE A 9 -4.02 2.03 -2.60
C ILE A 9 -4.16 3.53 -2.78
N GLY A 10 -5.31 4.05 -2.37
CA GLY A 10 -5.49 5.48 -2.20
C GLY A 10 -5.16 5.82 -0.76
N TYR A 11 -4.35 6.82 -0.55
CA TYR A 11 -3.84 7.14 0.77
C TYR A 11 -3.94 8.65 1.03
N VAL A 12 -4.38 9.01 2.22
CA VAL A 12 -4.50 10.40 2.65
C VAL A 12 -3.35 10.69 3.61
N ASP A 13 -2.50 11.65 3.27
CA ASP A 13 -1.37 12.00 4.10
C ASP A 13 -1.78 12.97 5.23
N ASN A 14 -0.79 13.41 6.01
CA ASN A 14 -1.04 14.28 7.16
C ASN A 14 -1.58 15.64 6.77
N HIS A 15 -1.44 16.02 5.52
CA HIS A 15 -1.91 17.31 5.03
C HIS A 15 -3.27 17.21 4.35
N GLY A 16 -3.87 16.03 4.36
CA GLY A 16 -5.14 15.80 3.71
C GLY A 16 -5.04 15.59 2.21
N ALA A 17 -3.84 15.47 1.67
CA ALA A 17 -3.67 15.23 0.25
C ALA A 17 -3.85 13.75 -0.05
N SER A 18 -4.64 13.47 -1.08
CA SER A 18 -4.86 12.09 -1.55
C SER A 18 -3.80 11.73 -2.57
N THR A 19 -3.16 10.59 -2.36
CA THR A 19 -2.19 10.06 -3.30
C THR A 19 -2.52 8.61 -3.58
N GLU A 20 -2.07 8.12 -4.74
CA GLU A 20 -2.23 6.71 -5.09
C GLU A 20 -0.86 6.08 -5.19
N ARG A 21 -0.75 4.85 -4.67
CA ARG A 21 0.51 4.13 -4.68
C ARG A 21 0.26 2.68 -4.99
N ILE A 22 1.18 2.09 -5.76
CA ILE A 22 1.17 0.66 -5.99
C ILE A 22 2.16 0.07 -5.00
N VAL A 23 1.68 -0.88 -4.19
CA VAL A 23 2.49 -1.48 -3.15
C VAL A 23 2.29 -2.99 -3.12
N ASP A 24 3.30 -3.69 -2.63
CA ASP A 24 3.23 -5.13 -2.37
C ASP A 24 3.07 -5.31 -0.88
N PRO A 25 1.88 -5.71 -0.40
CA PRO A 25 1.67 -5.90 1.04
C PRO A 25 2.59 -6.99 1.60
N LEU A 26 3.22 -6.71 2.71
CA LEU A 26 4.11 -7.65 3.38
C LEU A 26 3.55 -8.11 4.71
N GLY A 27 2.84 -7.26 5.41
CA GLY A 27 2.27 -7.61 6.70
C GLY A 27 1.32 -6.56 7.22
N LEU A 28 0.48 -6.97 8.16
CA LEU A 28 -0.50 -6.09 8.76
C LEU A 28 -0.45 -6.32 10.26
N ASP A 29 -0.24 -5.26 11.02
CA ASP A 29 -0.10 -5.39 12.46
C ASP A 29 -0.44 -4.06 13.13
N GLY A 30 -1.30 -4.12 14.14
CA GLY A 30 -1.62 -2.94 14.94
C GLY A 30 -2.20 -1.78 14.15
N GLY A 31 -2.97 -2.07 13.09
CA GLY A 31 -3.56 -1.03 12.27
C GLY A 31 -2.58 -0.39 11.30
N MET A 32 -1.39 -0.98 11.14
CA MET A 32 -0.39 -0.51 10.20
C MET A 32 -0.12 -1.58 9.15
N LEU A 33 -0.10 -1.15 7.90
CA LEU A 33 0.26 -2.00 6.79
C LEU A 33 1.72 -1.77 6.44
N THR A 34 2.51 -2.84 6.46
CA THR A 34 3.88 -2.79 5.97
C THR A 34 3.87 -3.30 4.53
N ALA A 35 4.42 -2.53 3.64
CA ALA A 35 4.37 -2.85 2.22
C ALA A 35 5.58 -2.29 1.50
N LEU A 36 5.91 -2.93 0.38
CA LEU A 36 6.95 -2.43 -0.50
C LEU A 36 6.33 -1.44 -1.46
N ASP A 37 6.77 -0.19 -1.41
CA ASP A 37 6.30 0.87 -2.28
C ASP A 37 7.04 0.78 -3.61
N HIS A 38 6.33 0.55 -4.69
CA HIS A 38 6.93 0.41 -6.01
C HIS A 38 7.62 1.69 -6.48
N ARG A 39 7.08 2.84 -6.07
CA ARG A 39 7.61 4.11 -6.54
C ARG A 39 8.99 4.41 -5.97
N SER A 40 9.16 4.20 -4.67
CA SER A 40 10.43 4.47 -4.01
C SER A 40 11.30 3.22 -3.91
N GLU A 41 10.73 2.05 -4.17
CA GLU A 41 11.38 0.75 -4.00
C GLU A 41 11.84 0.54 -2.56
N GLU A 42 11.09 1.09 -1.62
CA GLU A 42 11.38 0.98 -0.20
C GLU A 42 10.21 0.39 0.55
N ILE A 43 10.53 -0.28 1.64
CA ILE A 43 9.49 -0.78 2.54
C ILE A 43 8.99 0.38 3.37
N ARG A 44 7.67 0.57 3.38
CA ARG A 44 7.03 1.65 4.11
C ARG A 44 5.88 1.12 4.92
N THR A 45 5.49 1.88 5.94
CA THR A 45 4.29 1.57 6.72
C THR A 45 3.22 2.60 6.42
N PHE A 46 1.98 2.10 6.33
CA PHE A 46 0.81 2.95 6.04
C PHE A 46 -0.22 2.71 7.13
N ALA A 47 -0.77 3.78 7.67
CA ALA A 47 -1.88 3.66 8.61
C ALA A 47 -3.12 3.20 7.86
N VAL A 48 -3.70 2.09 8.28
CA VAL A 48 -4.84 1.49 7.56
C VAL A 48 -6.01 2.46 7.50
N HIS A 49 -6.24 3.22 8.57
CA HIS A 49 -7.38 4.15 8.61
C HIS A 49 -7.23 5.32 7.62
N ARG A 50 -6.05 5.50 7.06
CA ARG A 50 -5.83 6.53 6.03
C ARG A 50 -5.90 5.96 4.62
N ILE A 51 -6.04 4.65 4.48
CA ILE A 51 -6.21 4.02 3.18
C ILE A 51 -7.68 4.12 2.80
N THR A 52 -7.96 4.80 1.70
CA THR A 52 -9.33 5.07 1.29
C THR A 52 -9.83 4.07 0.26
N THR A 53 -8.94 3.53 -0.55
CA THR A 53 -9.32 2.54 -1.57
C THR A 53 -8.21 1.51 -1.71
N VAL A 54 -8.60 0.30 -2.09
CA VAL A 54 -7.66 -0.77 -2.38
C VAL A 54 -8.15 -1.48 -3.64
N THR A 55 -7.32 -1.51 -4.66
CA THR A 55 -7.65 -2.15 -5.92
C THR A 55 -6.54 -3.10 -6.30
N PRO A 56 -6.83 -4.38 -6.49
CA PRO A 56 -5.79 -5.31 -6.94
C PRO A 56 -5.27 -4.92 -8.32
N VAL A 57 -3.97 -5.03 -8.49
CA VAL A 57 -3.32 -4.76 -9.76
C VAL A 57 -2.88 -6.09 -10.34
N ALA A 58 -3.29 -6.35 -11.57
CA ALA A 58 -2.89 -7.58 -12.22
C ALA A 58 -1.40 -7.55 -12.47
N THR A 59 -0.72 -8.58 -12.00
CA THR A 59 0.71 -8.73 -12.26
C THR A 59 0.90 -9.98 -13.09
N THR A 60 1.56 -9.85 -14.16
CA THR A 60 1.89 -10.99 -15.00
C THR A 60 3.39 -11.19 -15.03
#